data_6f1789777768aac152f53cf02408da55
#
_entry.id   6f1789777768aac152f53cf02408da55
#
_cell.length_a   1.000
_cell.length_b   1.000
_cell.length_c   1.000
_cell.angle_alpha   90.00
_cell.angle_beta   90.00
_cell.angle_gamma   90.00
#
_symmetry.space_group_name_H-M   'P 1'
#
loop_
_entity.id
_entity.type
_entity.pdbx_description
1 polymer ?
#
loop_
_entity_poly.entity_id
_entity_poly.type
_entity_poly.pdbx_seq_one_letter_code
_entity_poly.pdbx_strand_id
1 'polypeptide(L)'
;RQLYLNDSTWRDGDDTNETPFFVAHVRDASGINITGSSIGHDITLTIDNNPARSYNLNSYYADRTDQPGEGVVRFSIPRLPAGLHTAEFKVWDIFNNTFTFRVVEGLKPFITELRAGPVPARDRVTFYLEHNRPETRMDVTIDVYDLTGRLQWQHTESGSSELFRAYTVSWDLTNGSGA
;
A
#
# COMPACT_ATOMS: atom_id res chain seq x y z
N ARG A 1 -1.23 3.25 15.12
CA ARG A 1 -0.53 1.97 15.13
C ARG A 1 0.76 2.10 14.33
N GLN A 2 1.83 1.49 14.82
CA GLN A 2 3.16 1.70 14.25
C GLN A 2 3.52 0.74 13.11
N LEU A 3 2.72 -0.32 12.90
CA LEU A 3 2.99 -1.36 11.89
C LEU A 3 1.70 -1.90 11.28
N TYR A 4 1.68 -2.12 9.96
CA TYR A 4 0.55 -2.72 9.25
C TYR A 4 0.95 -3.31 7.90
N LEU A 5 0.07 -4.13 7.32
CA LEU A 5 0.17 -4.64 5.96
C LEU A 5 -0.90 -3.99 5.08
N ASN A 6 -0.51 -3.53 3.90
CA ASN A 6 -1.32 -2.89 2.87
C ASN A 6 -1.95 -1.55 3.30
N ASP A 7 -2.77 -1.52 4.34
CA ASP A 7 -3.40 -0.29 4.81
C ASP A 7 -3.46 -0.20 6.34
N SER A 8 -3.69 1.01 6.85
CA SER A 8 -3.67 1.30 8.30
C SER A 8 -4.81 0.66 9.10
N THR A 9 -5.81 0.09 8.43
CA THR A 9 -6.91 -0.61 9.11
C THR A 9 -6.57 -2.06 9.45
N TRP A 10 -5.52 -2.61 8.82
CA TRP A 10 -5.05 -3.97 9.07
C TRP A 10 -4.71 -4.18 10.56
N ARG A 11 -4.99 -5.36 11.06
CA ARG A 11 -4.70 -5.77 12.45
C ARG A 11 -3.91 -7.07 12.47
N ASP A 12 -3.18 -7.28 13.55
CA ASP A 12 -2.47 -8.54 13.82
C ASP A 12 -3.44 -9.73 13.74
N GLY A 13 -3.13 -10.69 12.89
CA GLY A 13 -3.97 -11.86 12.60
C GLY A 13 -4.90 -11.72 11.40
N ASP A 14 -5.02 -10.54 10.83
CA ASP A 14 -5.89 -10.31 9.65
C ASP A 14 -5.35 -10.97 8.38
N ASP A 15 -6.26 -11.13 7.43
CA ASP A 15 -5.94 -11.63 6.09
C ASP A 15 -5.18 -10.59 5.27
N THR A 16 -4.38 -11.07 4.34
CA THR A 16 -3.66 -10.26 3.35
C THR A 16 -3.50 -11.04 2.04
N ASN A 17 -3.06 -10.35 0.99
CA ASN A 17 -2.73 -10.98 -0.27
C ASN A 17 -1.36 -11.67 -0.24
N GLU A 18 -1.02 -12.38 -1.30
CA GLU A 18 0.23 -13.15 -1.43
C GLU A 18 1.49 -12.28 -1.55
N THR A 19 1.35 -11.00 -1.86
CA THR A 19 2.44 -10.02 -1.92
C THR A 19 2.14 -8.82 -1.02
N PRO A 20 2.14 -9.00 0.32
CA PRO A 20 1.75 -7.93 1.22
C PRO A 20 2.73 -6.76 1.18
N PHE A 21 2.21 -5.54 1.27
CA PHE A 21 3.03 -4.35 1.41
C PHE A 21 3.18 -3.99 2.88
N PHE A 22 4.40 -4.10 3.38
CA PHE A 22 4.74 -3.84 4.78
C PHE A 22 5.02 -2.36 5.01
N VAL A 23 4.40 -1.78 6.02
CA VAL A 23 4.64 -0.41 6.47
C VAL A 23 4.88 -0.40 7.98
N ALA A 24 5.97 0.22 8.39
CA ALA A 24 6.27 0.43 9.82
C ALA A 24 6.71 1.86 10.07
N HIS A 25 6.10 2.49 11.08
CA HIS A 25 6.54 3.77 11.60
C HIS A 25 7.46 3.52 12.78
N VAL A 26 8.67 4.04 12.69
CA VAL A 26 9.72 3.88 13.70
C VAL A 26 9.99 5.24 14.34
N ARG A 27 10.03 5.27 15.66
CA ARG A 27 10.35 6.48 16.42
C ARG A 27 11.52 6.21 17.33
N ASP A 28 12.52 7.07 17.26
CA ASP A 28 13.64 7.10 18.18
C ASP A 28 13.90 8.54 18.63
N ALA A 29 13.86 8.77 19.93
CA ALA A 29 14.12 10.08 20.53
C ALA A 29 15.56 10.57 20.30
N SER A 30 16.49 9.68 19.98
CA SER A 30 17.90 9.97 19.72
C SER A 30 18.22 10.17 18.23
N GLY A 31 17.22 9.98 17.36
CA GLY A 31 17.41 9.93 15.89
C GLY A 31 17.95 8.60 15.42
N ILE A 32 17.29 8.02 14.40
CA ILE A 32 17.73 6.76 13.81
C ILE A 32 18.90 7.04 12.87
N ASN A 33 20.11 6.74 13.31
CA ASN A 33 21.30 6.88 12.48
C ASN A 33 21.54 5.61 11.65
N ILE A 34 21.00 5.59 10.42
CA ILE A 34 21.20 4.50 9.46
C ILE A 34 22.47 4.64 8.62
N THR A 35 23.24 5.71 8.82
CA THR A 35 24.46 5.99 8.03
C THR A 35 25.69 5.28 8.53
N GLY A 36 25.61 4.53 9.62
CA GLY A 36 26.73 3.82 10.19
C GLY A 36 26.83 2.39 9.69
N SER A 37 27.98 2.02 9.16
CA SER A 37 28.40 0.64 8.90
C SER A 37 28.64 -0.16 10.19
N SER A 38 27.94 0.16 11.26
CA SER A 38 28.10 -0.48 12.57
C SER A 38 27.39 -1.83 12.56
N ILE A 39 28.11 -2.87 12.86
CA ILE A 39 27.58 -4.22 13.09
C ILE A 39 26.49 -4.13 14.18
N GLY A 40 25.28 -4.64 13.90
CA GLY A 40 24.18 -4.69 14.86
C GLY A 40 23.16 -3.56 14.76
N HIS A 41 23.25 -2.67 13.76
CA HIS A 41 22.31 -1.57 13.53
C HIS A 41 21.41 -1.80 12.30
N ASP A 42 21.00 -3.04 12.06
CA ASP A 42 20.14 -3.36 10.93
C ASP A 42 18.65 -3.30 11.28
N ILE A 43 17.88 -2.85 10.31
CA ILE A 43 16.42 -3.00 10.28
C ILE A 43 16.12 -4.28 9.52
N THR A 44 15.47 -5.24 10.16
CA THR A 44 15.21 -6.55 9.55
C THR A 44 13.76 -6.97 9.67
N LEU A 45 13.29 -7.66 8.63
CA LEU A 45 12.00 -8.35 8.61
C LEU A 45 12.25 -9.81 8.26
N THR A 46 11.86 -10.72 9.15
CA THR A 46 12.00 -12.16 8.94
C THR A 46 10.62 -12.81 8.98
N ILE A 47 10.29 -13.57 7.93
CA ILE A 47 9.03 -14.27 7.80
C ILE A 47 9.22 -15.75 8.16
N ASP A 48 8.31 -16.29 8.98
CA ASP A 48 8.28 -17.70 9.39
C ASP A 48 9.57 -18.19 10.05
N ASN A 49 10.31 -17.29 10.66
CA ASN A 49 11.64 -17.59 11.23
C ASN A 49 12.60 -18.27 10.22
N ASN A 50 12.41 -17.97 8.94
CA ASN A 50 13.13 -18.59 7.85
C ASN A 50 14.26 -17.67 7.35
N PRO A 51 15.55 -18.09 7.43
CA PRO A 51 16.66 -17.28 6.94
C PRO A 51 16.56 -16.90 5.46
N ALA A 52 15.93 -17.72 4.63
CA ALA A 52 15.69 -17.42 3.21
C ALA A 52 14.64 -16.32 3.00
N ARG A 53 13.87 -15.97 4.02
CA ARG A 53 12.87 -14.90 4.04
C ARG A 53 13.21 -13.84 5.08
N SER A 54 14.47 -13.58 5.28
CA SER A 54 14.97 -12.51 6.13
C SER A 54 15.52 -11.38 5.26
N TYR A 55 14.99 -10.18 5.45
CA TYR A 55 15.26 -9.01 4.61
C TYR A 55 15.88 -7.91 5.45
N ASN A 56 16.98 -7.33 4.93
CA ASN A 56 17.55 -6.11 5.48
C ASN A 56 16.82 -4.92 4.85
N LEU A 57 16.18 -4.11 5.68
CA LEU A 57 15.32 -3.00 5.25
C LEU A 57 15.96 -1.61 5.42
N ASN A 58 17.28 -1.53 5.63
CA ASN A 58 17.96 -0.25 5.82
C ASN A 58 17.74 0.71 4.64
N SER A 59 17.78 0.20 3.41
CA SER A 59 17.56 1.00 2.18
C SER A 59 16.09 1.38 1.95
N TYR A 60 15.16 0.80 2.69
CA TYR A 60 13.72 1.06 2.61
C TYR A 60 13.23 2.01 3.70
N TYR A 61 14.14 2.47 4.54
CA TYR A 61 13.84 3.47 5.57
C TYR A 61 13.94 4.89 5.00
N ALA A 62 12.99 5.73 5.37
CA ALA A 62 13.01 7.16 5.06
C ALA A 62 12.64 7.97 6.29
N ASP A 63 13.44 9.01 6.58
CA ASP A 63 13.10 9.97 7.63
C ASP A 63 11.85 10.78 7.27
N ARG A 64 11.05 11.07 8.27
CA ARG A 64 9.94 12.02 8.14
C ARG A 64 10.46 13.44 8.32
N THR A 65 10.36 14.25 7.28
CA THR A 65 10.82 15.64 7.28
C THR A 65 9.96 16.55 8.17
N ASP A 66 8.71 16.16 8.43
CA ASP A 66 7.74 16.87 9.25
C ASP A 66 7.83 16.52 10.74
N GLN A 67 8.49 15.43 11.09
CA GLN A 67 8.61 14.94 12.47
C GLN A 67 10.01 14.40 12.73
N PRO A 68 10.91 15.25 13.27
CA PRO A 68 12.28 14.82 13.61
C PRO A 68 12.28 13.62 14.57
N GLY A 69 13.12 12.63 14.29
CA GLY A 69 13.22 11.39 15.07
C GLY A 69 12.16 10.35 14.72
N GLU A 70 11.34 10.58 13.71
CA GLU A 70 10.43 9.59 13.15
C GLU A 70 10.81 9.24 11.73
N GLY A 71 10.65 7.97 11.38
CA GLY A 71 10.85 7.46 10.04
C GLY A 71 9.84 6.39 9.67
N VAL A 72 9.81 6.04 8.42
CA VAL A 72 8.91 5.02 7.89
C VAL A 72 9.69 4.02 7.05
N VAL A 73 9.41 2.75 7.26
CA VAL A 73 9.88 1.63 6.45
C VAL A 73 8.74 1.18 5.56
N ARG A 74 9.00 1.07 4.25
CA ARG A 74 8.07 0.57 3.25
C ARG A 74 8.74 -0.53 2.45
N PHE A 75 8.14 -1.72 2.44
CA PHE A 75 8.73 -2.88 1.77
C PHE A 75 7.65 -3.78 1.18
N SER A 76 7.80 -4.12 -0.10
CA SER A 76 6.94 -5.12 -0.73
C SER A 76 7.48 -6.51 -0.42
N ILE A 77 6.76 -7.27 0.40
CA ILE A 77 7.15 -8.64 0.74
C ILE A 77 7.02 -9.51 -0.51
N PRO A 78 8.07 -10.25 -0.91
CA PRO A 78 7.98 -11.20 -2.01
C PRO A 78 6.88 -12.24 -1.79
N ARG A 79 6.36 -12.80 -2.89
CA ARG A 79 5.24 -13.74 -2.87
C ARG A 79 5.38 -14.82 -1.81
N LEU A 80 4.34 -14.96 -0.99
CA LEU A 80 4.20 -15.96 0.06
C LEU A 80 3.11 -16.98 -0.31
N PRO A 81 3.28 -18.25 0.07
CA PRO A 81 2.22 -19.25 -0.10
C PRO A 81 1.02 -18.92 0.79
N ALA A 82 -0.17 -19.39 0.38
CA ALA A 82 -1.39 -19.28 1.17
C ALA A 82 -1.22 -19.96 2.54
N GLY A 83 -1.85 -19.38 3.55
CA GLY A 83 -1.84 -19.89 4.91
C GLY A 83 -1.37 -18.88 5.95
N LEU A 84 -1.21 -19.36 7.18
CA LEU A 84 -0.78 -18.55 8.31
C LEU A 84 0.74 -18.34 8.30
N HIS A 85 1.14 -17.10 8.47
CA HIS A 85 2.54 -16.69 8.56
C HIS A 85 2.78 -15.90 9.83
N THR A 86 4.02 -15.98 10.32
CA THR A 86 4.53 -15.16 11.42
C THR A 86 5.67 -14.30 10.91
N ALA A 87 5.70 -13.05 11.33
CA ALA A 87 6.78 -12.13 10.98
C ALA A 87 7.39 -11.51 12.23
N GLU A 88 8.70 -11.33 12.19
CA GLU A 88 9.46 -10.60 13.19
C GLU A 88 10.09 -9.37 12.54
N PHE A 89 9.73 -8.19 13.04
CA PHE A 89 10.32 -6.92 12.63
C PHE A 89 11.21 -6.40 13.74
N LYS A 90 12.49 -6.20 13.43
CA LYS A 90 13.49 -5.68 14.36
C LYS A 90 14.09 -4.38 13.84
N VAL A 91 14.25 -3.43 14.76
CA VAL A 91 15.03 -2.22 14.54
C VAL A 91 16.13 -2.21 15.59
N TRP A 92 17.34 -2.61 15.22
CA TRP A 92 18.47 -2.76 16.12
C TRP A 92 18.11 -3.59 17.36
N ASP A 93 18.77 -3.34 18.48
CA ASP A 93 18.45 -3.98 19.76
C ASP A 93 17.32 -3.28 20.54
N ILE A 94 16.75 -2.19 19.98
CA ILE A 94 15.80 -1.32 20.70
C ILE A 94 14.34 -1.67 20.44
N PHE A 95 14.02 -2.33 19.32
CA PHE A 95 12.64 -2.65 18.96
C PHE A 95 12.54 -4.03 18.31
N ASN A 96 11.68 -4.86 18.88
CA ASN A 96 11.33 -6.16 18.33
C ASN A 96 9.81 -6.33 18.40
N ASN A 97 9.18 -6.58 17.26
CA ASN A 97 7.73 -6.80 17.18
C ASN A 97 7.44 -8.04 16.34
N THR A 98 6.75 -8.99 16.94
CA THR A 98 6.26 -10.18 16.26
C THR A 98 4.78 -10.03 15.97
N PHE A 99 4.36 -10.38 14.77
CA PHE A 99 2.96 -10.33 14.34
C PHE A 99 2.63 -11.52 13.44
N THR A 100 1.35 -11.82 13.31
CA THR A 100 0.84 -12.90 12.48
C THR A 100 -0.09 -12.36 11.40
N PHE A 101 -0.20 -13.08 10.30
CA PHE A 101 -1.13 -12.76 9.22
C PHE A 101 -1.46 -14.02 8.42
N ARG A 102 -2.61 -14.00 7.76
CA ARG A 102 -3.02 -15.09 6.88
C ARG A 102 -2.96 -14.61 5.42
N VAL A 103 -2.22 -15.34 4.61
CA VAL A 103 -2.20 -15.11 3.16
C VAL A 103 -3.36 -15.84 2.51
N VAL A 104 -4.19 -15.09 1.79
CA VAL A 104 -5.29 -15.59 0.97
C VAL A 104 -4.93 -15.35 -0.50
N GLU A 105 -4.72 -16.42 -1.24
CA GLU A 105 -4.35 -16.34 -2.65
C GLU A 105 -5.51 -15.78 -3.48
N GLY A 106 -5.19 -14.87 -4.40
CA GLY A 106 -6.20 -14.23 -5.25
C GLY A 106 -7.10 -13.22 -4.53
N LEU A 107 -6.75 -12.80 -3.32
CA LEU A 107 -7.46 -11.72 -2.63
C LEU A 107 -7.38 -10.45 -3.48
N LYS A 108 -8.52 -10.06 -4.07
CA LYS A 108 -8.58 -8.94 -5.02
C LYS A 108 -8.31 -7.60 -4.32
N PRO A 109 -7.78 -6.61 -5.05
CA PRO A 109 -7.76 -5.24 -4.57
C PRO A 109 -9.17 -4.81 -4.15
N PHE A 110 -9.27 -4.15 -3.01
CA PHE A 110 -10.54 -3.67 -2.48
C PHE A 110 -10.62 -2.16 -2.66
N ILE A 111 -11.66 -1.70 -3.38
CA ILE A 111 -11.96 -0.29 -3.49
C ILE A 111 -12.83 0.08 -2.29
N THR A 112 -12.32 0.91 -1.41
CA THR A 112 -12.98 1.31 -0.17
C THR A 112 -13.96 2.44 -0.37
N GLU A 113 -13.69 3.32 -1.34
CA GLU A 113 -14.53 4.46 -1.68
C GLU A 113 -14.33 4.86 -3.14
N LEU A 114 -15.41 5.23 -3.80
CA LEU A 114 -15.40 5.85 -5.11
C LEU A 114 -15.98 7.27 -5.00
N ARG A 115 -15.19 8.25 -5.44
CA ARG A 115 -15.61 9.65 -5.52
C ARG A 115 -15.45 10.17 -6.93
N ALA A 116 -16.22 11.17 -7.29
CA ALA A 116 -16.10 11.88 -8.56
C ALA A 116 -16.21 13.38 -8.31
N GLY A 117 -15.43 14.16 -9.00
CA GLY A 117 -15.45 15.61 -8.86
C GLY A 117 -14.73 16.34 -10.00
N PRO A 118 -15.04 17.62 -10.22
CA PRO A 118 -16.06 18.42 -9.56
C PRO A 118 -17.49 18.03 -9.96
N VAL A 119 -18.46 18.32 -9.07
CA VAL A 119 -19.88 18.10 -9.34
C VAL A 119 -20.63 19.42 -9.08
N PRO A 120 -21.37 19.98 -10.06
CA PRO A 120 -21.51 19.49 -11.45
C PRO A 120 -20.21 19.67 -12.25
N ALA A 121 -19.96 18.69 -13.12
CA ALA A 121 -18.81 18.74 -14.02
C ALA A 121 -19.08 19.67 -15.22
N ARG A 122 -18.09 20.47 -15.60
CA ARG A 122 -18.21 21.39 -16.75
C ARG A 122 -17.33 20.94 -17.91
N ASP A 123 -16.03 20.75 -17.66
CA ASP A 123 -15.03 20.43 -18.67
C ASP A 123 -14.41 19.08 -18.47
N ARG A 124 -14.35 18.63 -17.22
CA ARG A 124 -13.68 17.39 -16.82
C ARG A 124 -14.29 16.88 -15.53
N VAL A 125 -14.29 15.56 -15.38
CA VAL A 125 -14.51 14.89 -14.11
C VAL A 125 -13.35 13.97 -13.80
N THR A 126 -12.93 13.93 -12.55
CA THR A 126 -11.91 12.98 -12.08
C THR A 126 -12.56 12.00 -11.14
N PHE A 127 -12.33 10.72 -11.39
CA PHE A 127 -12.73 9.62 -10.51
C PHE A 127 -11.59 9.30 -9.58
N TYR A 128 -11.88 9.23 -8.29
CA TYR A 128 -10.95 8.90 -7.21
C TYR A 128 -11.33 7.55 -6.63
N LEU A 129 -10.47 6.56 -6.79
CA LEU A 129 -10.66 5.21 -6.28
C LEU A 129 -9.75 5.04 -5.06
N GLU A 130 -10.32 5.14 -3.87
CA GLU A 130 -9.63 4.79 -2.63
C GLU A 130 -9.47 3.28 -2.55
N HIS A 131 -8.30 2.81 -2.18
CA HIS A 131 -7.96 1.39 -2.18
C HIS A 131 -7.10 1.02 -0.96
N ASN A 132 -7.04 -0.27 -0.66
CA ASN A 132 -6.19 -0.85 0.38
C ASN A 132 -5.05 -1.70 -0.20
N ARG A 133 -4.66 -1.49 -1.46
CA ARG A 133 -3.60 -2.23 -2.15
C ARG A 133 -2.57 -1.28 -2.73
N PRO A 134 -1.61 -0.79 -1.92
CA PRO A 134 -0.51 0.03 -2.43
C PRO A 134 0.46 -0.81 -3.26
N GLU A 135 1.21 -0.15 -4.15
CA GLU A 135 2.25 -0.74 -4.99
C GLU A 135 1.77 -1.97 -5.78
N THR A 136 0.50 -1.96 -6.17
CA THR A 136 -0.14 -3.09 -6.88
C THR A 136 -0.58 -2.65 -8.27
N ARG A 137 -0.34 -3.49 -9.27
CA ARG A 137 -0.90 -3.28 -10.60
C ARG A 137 -2.41 -3.45 -10.55
N MET A 138 -3.12 -2.48 -11.07
CA MET A 138 -4.57 -2.46 -11.16
C MET A 138 -4.99 -2.35 -12.63
N ASP A 139 -5.95 -3.18 -13.01
CA ASP A 139 -6.70 -3.02 -14.24
C ASP A 139 -8.06 -2.41 -13.88
N VAL A 140 -8.32 -1.21 -14.36
CA VAL A 140 -9.48 -0.41 -13.98
C VAL A 140 -10.38 -0.20 -15.19
N THR A 141 -11.65 -0.52 -15.03
CA THR A 141 -12.70 -0.18 -16.00
C THR A 141 -13.74 0.71 -15.32
N ILE A 142 -14.03 1.85 -15.95
CA ILE A 142 -15.06 2.79 -15.49
C ILE A 142 -16.14 2.87 -16.54
N ASP A 143 -17.36 2.59 -16.13
CA ASP A 143 -18.57 2.75 -16.93
C ASP A 143 -19.42 3.87 -16.36
N VAL A 144 -19.80 4.82 -17.20
CA VAL A 144 -20.69 5.92 -16.82
C VAL A 144 -22.02 5.79 -17.58
N TYR A 145 -23.10 5.77 -16.82
CA TYR A 145 -24.46 5.64 -17.33
C TYR A 145 -25.25 6.90 -17.05
N ASP A 146 -26.20 7.23 -17.94
CA ASP A 146 -27.21 8.25 -17.64
C ASP A 146 -28.31 7.70 -16.72
N LEU A 147 -29.22 8.56 -16.31
CA LEU A 147 -30.32 8.19 -15.41
C LEU A 147 -31.31 7.18 -16.02
N THR A 148 -31.25 6.96 -17.33
CA THR A 148 -32.08 5.96 -18.03
C THR A 148 -31.39 4.60 -18.16
N GLY A 149 -30.13 4.50 -17.68
CA GLY A 149 -29.33 3.29 -17.77
C GLY A 149 -28.58 3.12 -19.08
N ARG A 150 -28.49 4.17 -19.90
CA ARG A 150 -27.72 4.15 -21.15
C ARG A 150 -26.27 4.46 -20.88
N LEU A 151 -25.35 3.63 -21.40
CA LEU A 151 -23.91 3.84 -21.30
C LEU A 151 -23.51 5.12 -22.06
N GLN A 152 -22.87 6.07 -21.38
CA GLN A 152 -22.38 7.32 -21.92
C GLN A 152 -20.88 7.28 -22.20
N TRP A 153 -20.14 6.61 -21.36
CA TRP A 153 -18.68 6.52 -21.49
C TRP A 153 -18.16 5.27 -20.82
N GLN A 154 -17.16 4.67 -21.44
CA GLN A 154 -16.42 3.54 -20.88
C GLN A 154 -14.93 3.76 -21.10
N HIS A 155 -14.15 3.52 -20.07
CA HIS A 155 -12.70 3.61 -20.14
C HIS A 155 -12.05 2.47 -19.39
N THR A 156 -11.03 1.88 -20.00
CA THR A 156 -10.23 0.82 -19.39
C THR A 156 -8.76 1.22 -19.46
N GLU A 157 -8.08 1.13 -18.34
CA GLU A 157 -6.65 1.38 -18.25
C GLU A 157 -5.99 0.49 -17.21
N SER A 158 -4.67 0.35 -17.30
CA SER A 158 -3.84 -0.32 -16.31
C SER A 158 -2.87 0.68 -15.70
N GLY A 159 -2.66 0.59 -14.41
CA GLY A 159 -1.73 1.44 -13.69
C GLY A 159 -1.32 0.80 -12.37
N SER A 160 -0.39 1.45 -11.68
CA SER A 160 0.02 1.04 -10.34
C SER A 160 -0.61 1.94 -9.29
N SER A 161 -1.14 1.32 -8.24
CA SER A 161 -1.63 2.03 -7.07
C SER A 161 -0.46 2.56 -6.24
N GLU A 162 -0.67 3.70 -5.58
CA GLU A 162 0.32 4.31 -4.70
C GLU A 162 -0.14 4.26 -3.25
N LEU A 163 0.83 4.22 -2.34
CA LEU A 163 0.56 4.27 -0.90
C LEU A 163 0.00 5.64 -0.51
N PHE A 164 -1.08 5.65 0.27
CA PHE A 164 -1.79 6.86 0.76
C PHE A 164 -2.35 7.76 -0.33
N ARG A 165 -2.52 7.26 -1.52
CA ARG A 165 -3.05 8.04 -2.64
C ARG A 165 -4.15 7.26 -3.36
N ALA A 166 -5.28 7.92 -3.61
CA ALA A 166 -6.32 7.36 -4.46
C ALA A 166 -5.81 7.14 -5.89
N TYR A 167 -6.22 6.06 -6.51
CA TYR A 167 -6.02 5.89 -7.95
C TYR A 167 -6.99 6.81 -8.70
N THR A 168 -6.50 7.60 -9.64
CA THR A 168 -7.31 8.60 -10.35
C THR A 168 -7.44 8.29 -11.83
N VAL A 169 -8.63 8.52 -12.36
CA VAL A 169 -8.95 8.46 -13.79
C VAL A 169 -9.71 9.73 -14.14
N SER A 170 -9.29 10.43 -15.20
CA SER A 170 -9.93 11.65 -15.67
C SER A 170 -10.67 11.42 -16.97
N TRP A 171 -11.85 12.05 -17.10
CA TRP A 171 -12.68 12.06 -18.29
C TRP A 171 -12.99 13.51 -18.68
N ASP A 172 -12.78 13.86 -19.94
CA ASP A 172 -12.99 15.20 -20.50
C ASP A 172 -14.45 15.46 -20.93
N LEU A 173 -15.36 14.59 -20.56
CA LEU A 173 -16.78 14.63 -20.89
C LEU A 173 -17.11 14.45 -22.38
N THR A 174 -16.14 14.06 -23.20
CA THR A 174 -16.40 13.71 -24.59
C THR A 174 -16.80 12.24 -24.71
N ASN A 175 -17.80 11.96 -25.51
CA ASN A 175 -18.09 10.60 -25.96
C ASN A 175 -17.05 10.24 -27.04
N GLY A 176 -16.54 9.01 -27.03
CA GLY A 176 -15.50 8.56 -27.96
C GLY A 176 -15.78 8.68 -29.46
N SER A 177 -16.87 9.34 -29.84
CA SER A 177 -17.29 9.66 -31.22
C SER A 177 -16.86 11.04 -31.68
N GLY A 178 -16.08 11.81 -30.89
CA GLY A 178 -15.50 13.07 -31.34
C GLY A 178 -16.49 14.18 -31.67
N ALA A 179 -17.62 14.20 -31.03
CA ALA A 179 -18.61 15.27 -31.17
C ALA A 179 -18.59 16.20 -29.98
#